data_71d23d0d9837e9ccc3356cd4c992c3de
#
_entry.id   71d23d0d9837e9ccc3356cd4c992c3de
#
_cell.length_a   1.000
_cell.length_b   1.000
_cell.length_c   1.000
_cell.angle_alpha   90.00
_cell.angle_beta   90.00
_cell.angle_gamma   90.00
#
_symmetry.space_group_name_H-M   'P 1'
#
loop_
_entity.id
_entity.type
_entity.pdbx_description
1 polymer ?
#
loop_
_entity_poly.entity_id
_entity_poly.type
_entity_poly.pdbx_seq_one_letter_code
_entity_poly.pdbx_strand_id
1 'polypeptide(L)'
;SDDREISGQDVQVWSDLQEGGRVSLAAYCEKLLPLMQDNENKAWWILSVLTDQILGEVASIALIEGFNVLDAPKAAPSVRLSELPEVVKEMGLSLENDAAAYLENSYLAYELNPVQDPDADWRLDVYTGSTRLPVLINEYMSNQSEVMNDFHMNGIVAGFLCYPLDGFSGEEMAKNVLDFRDALQAFISENAGEEAVAFLGGATGLYSGYLDFIAWDLRAVLNAASVFFENSE
;
A
#
# COMPACT_ATOMS: atom_id res chain seq x y z
N SER A 1 6.43 -5.08 -36.62
CA SER A 1 6.88 -4.75 -35.27
C SER A 1 7.18 -3.26 -35.25
N ASP A 2 6.35 -2.51 -34.59
CA ASP A 2 6.55 -1.07 -34.38
C ASP A 2 7.48 -0.94 -33.16
N ASP A 3 8.80 -0.89 -33.43
CA ASP A 3 9.82 -0.62 -32.40
C ASP A 3 9.79 0.87 -32.03
N ARG A 4 8.71 1.29 -31.36
CA ARG A 4 8.61 2.63 -30.77
C ARG A 4 9.21 2.60 -29.39
N GLU A 5 10.51 2.74 -29.34
CA GLU A 5 11.17 3.00 -28.06
C GLU A 5 10.73 4.38 -27.55
N ILE A 6 10.23 4.42 -26.30
CA ILE A 6 9.84 5.64 -25.59
C ILE A 6 10.77 5.79 -24.41
N SER A 7 11.35 6.98 -24.28
CA SER A 7 12.29 7.32 -23.22
C SER A 7 11.81 8.57 -22.46
N GLY A 8 12.42 8.86 -21.31
CA GLY A 8 12.15 10.09 -20.57
C GLY A 8 12.44 11.39 -21.32
N GLN A 9 13.26 11.33 -22.38
CA GLN A 9 13.55 12.47 -23.27
C GLN A 9 12.41 12.78 -24.24
N ASP A 10 11.55 11.80 -24.51
CA ASP A 10 10.41 11.96 -25.43
C ASP A 10 9.20 12.61 -24.73
N VAL A 11 9.14 12.54 -23.39
CA VAL A 11 8.00 12.97 -22.60
C VAL A 11 8.20 14.39 -22.07
N GLN A 12 7.29 15.29 -22.36
CA GLN A 12 7.19 16.62 -21.74
C GLN A 12 6.34 16.51 -20.49
N VAL A 13 6.77 17.16 -19.39
CA VAL A 13 6.03 17.18 -18.13
C VAL A 13 5.89 18.59 -17.59
N TRP A 14 4.77 18.83 -16.95
CA TRP A 14 4.43 19.97 -16.11
C TRP A 14 4.14 19.42 -14.72
N SER A 15 4.84 19.95 -13.73
CA SER A 15 4.79 19.47 -12.35
C SER A 15 4.20 20.52 -11.43
N ASP A 16 3.27 20.12 -10.58
CA ASP A 16 2.65 20.94 -9.57
C ASP A 16 2.83 20.30 -8.19
N LEU A 17 3.45 21.04 -7.26
CA LEU A 17 3.60 20.61 -5.87
C LEU A 17 2.26 20.71 -5.14
N GLN A 18 1.80 19.62 -4.57
CA GLN A 18 0.56 19.51 -3.83
C GLN A 18 0.78 19.66 -2.32
N GLU A 19 -0.31 19.87 -1.58
CA GLU A 19 -0.26 19.81 -0.12
C GLU A 19 0.23 18.43 0.34
N GLY A 20 1.11 18.41 1.34
CA GLY A 20 1.71 17.15 1.82
C GLY A 20 3.00 16.73 1.10
N GLY A 21 3.55 17.57 0.20
CA GLY A 21 4.85 17.32 -0.43
C GLY A 21 4.81 16.28 -1.57
N ARG A 22 3.64 16.06 -2.16
CA ARG A 22 3.48 15.21 -3.36
C ARG A 22 3.48 16.06 -4.63
N VAL A 23 3.84 15.46 -5.75
CA VAL A 23 3.93 16.12 -7.04
C VAL A 23 2.92 15.50 -8.00
N SER A 24 2.02 16.32 -8.52
CA SER A 24 1.13 15.93 -9.61
C SER A 24 1.78 16.26 -10.94
N LEU A 25 1.73 15.35 -11.90
CA LEU A 25 2.36 15.48 -13.21
C LEU A 25 1.30 15.51 -14.32
N ALA A 26 1.36 16.53 -15.18
CA ALA A 26 0.73 16.46 -16.48
C ALA A 26 1.80 16.06 -17.50
N ALA A 27 1.54 15.07 -18.33
CA ALA A 27 2.51 14.51 -19.27
C ALA A 27 1.99 14.49 -20.70
N TYR A 28 2.83 14.87 -21.66
CA TYR A 28 2.56 14.78 -23.08
C TYR A 28 3.71 14.08 -23.81
N CYS A 29 3.37 13.11 -24.65
CA CYS A 29 4.28 12.45 -25.56
C CYS A 29 3.54 12.03 -26.82
N GLU A 30 3.97 12.53 -27.97
CA GLU A 30 3.35 12.20 -29.27
C GLU A 30 3.33 10.70 -29.56
N LYS A 31 4.37 9.99 -29.13
CA LYS A 31 4.48 8.52 -29.32
C LYS A 31 3.45 7.73 -28.47
N LEU A 32 2.89 8.32 -27.41
CA LEU A 32 1.86 7.71 -26.57
C LEU A 32 0.44 7.90 -27.11
N LEU A 33 0.19 8.92 -27.97
CA LEU A 33 -1.14 9.23 -28.47
C LEU A 33 -1.86 8.04 -29.12
N PRO A 34 -1.22 7.21 -29.98
CA PRO A 34 -1.88 6.05 -30.56
C PRO A 34 -2.26 4.98 -29.53
N LEU A 35 -1.49 4.88 -28.41
CA LEU A 35 -1.77 3.94 -27.34
C LEU A 35 -2.95 4.39 -26.48
N MET A 36 -3.10 5.71 -26.28
CA MET A 36 -4.21 6.30 -25.54
C MET A 36 -5.55 6.04 -26.24
N GLN A 37 -5.59 6.11 -27.56
CA GLN A 37 -6.80 5.83 -28.32
C GLN A 37 -7.28 4.38 -28.18
N ASP A 38 -6.35 3.45 -27.99
CA ASP A 38 -6.63 2.04 -27.85
C ASP A 38 -6.91 1.65 -26.38
N ASN A 39 -6.08 2.14 -25.45
CA ASN A 39 -6.22 1.92 -24.01
C ASN A 39 -5.37 2.93 -23.23
N GLU A 40 -6.04 3.91 -22.60
CA GLU A 40 -5.41 4.96 -21.80
C GLU A 40 -4.52 4.41 -20.66
N ASN A 41 -4.89 3.28 -20.06
CA ASN A 41 -4.12 2.64 -19.00
C ASN A 41 -2.72 2.20 -19.46
N LYS A 42 -2.52 1.89 -20.76
CA LYS A 42 -1.19 1.56 -21.28
C LYS A 42 -0.25 2.76 -21.27
N ALA A 43 -0.76 3.94 -21.63
CA ALA A 43 0.03 5.18 -21.59
C ALA A 43 0.42 5.52 -20.14
N TRP A 44 -0.54 5.40 -19.24
CA TRP A 44 -0.32 5.63 -17.81
C TRP A 44 0.73 4.66 -17.24
N TRP A 45 0.63 3.37 -17.55
CA TRP A 45 1.60 2.36 -17.13
C TRP A 45 3.02 2.65 -17.64
N ILE A 46 3.18 3.03 -18.91
CA ILE A 46 4.49 3.38 -19.49
C ILE A 46 5.09 4.59 -18.75
N LEU A 47 4.28 5.63 -18.48
CA LEU A 47 4.75 6.80 -17.74
C LEU A 47 5.18 6.44 -16.32
N SER A 48 4.44 5.58 -15.63
CA SER A 48 4.81 5.07 -14.31
C SER A 48 6.16 4.36 -14.34
N VAL A 49 6.35 3.39 -15.25
CA VAL A 49 7.61 2.66 -15.38
C VAL A 49 8.79 3.59 -15.72
N LEU A 50 8.61 4.56 -16.62
CA LEU A 50 9.65 5.52 -16.94
C LEU A 50 10.01 6.41 -15.75
N THR A 51 9.01 6.81 -14.97
CA THR A 51 9.22 7.63 -13.78
C THR A 51 9.97 6.84 -12.70
N ASP A 52 9.61 5.57 -12.49
CA ASP A 52 10.32 4.68 -11.57
C ASP A 52 11.80 4.49 -11.96
N GLN A 53 12.08 4.38 -13.26
CA GLN A 53 13.45 4.29 -13.75
C GLN A 53 14.26 5.58 -13.57
N ILE A 54 13.59 6.74 -13.59
CA ILE A 54 14.23 8.07 -13.52
C ILE A 54 14.42 8.53 -12.08
N LEU A 55 13.42 8.38 -11.22
CA LEU A 55 13.45 8.80 -9.82
C LEU A 55 13.95 7.71 -8.87
N GLY A 56 13.86 6.45 -9.27
CA GLY A 56 13.87 5.28 -8.39
C GLY A 56 12.46 4.96 -7.89
N GLU A 57 12.13 3.67 -7.75
CA GLU A 57 10.79 3.19 -7.43
C GLU A 57 10.25 3.80 -6.11
N VAL A 58 11.06 3.81 -5.05
CA VAL A 58 10.64 4.34 -3.75
C VAL A 58 10.35 5.84 -3.82
N ALA A 59 11.19 6.62 -4.46
CA ALA A 59 10.98 8.07 -4.62
C ALA A 59 9.76 8.35 -5.52
N SER A 60 9.57 7.59 -6.59
CA SER A 60 8.41 7.69 -7.46
C SER A 60 7.11 7.47 -6.69
N ILE A 61 7.00 6.37 -5.95
CA ILE A 61 5.81 6.05 -5.16
C ILE A 61 5.57 7.08 -4.04
N ALA A 62 6.62 7.52 -3.36
CA ALA A 62 6.52 8.46 -2.26
C ALA A 62 6.14 9.87 -2.72
N LEU A 63 6.69 10.33 -3.84
CA LEU A 63 6.59 11.73 -4.27
C LEU A 63 5.55 11.97 -5.36
N ILE A 64 5.32 11.02 -6.28
CA ILE A 64 4.41 11.22 -7.39
C ILE A 64 2.99 10.84 -6.99
N GLU A 65 2.07 11.80 -7.05
CA GLU A 65 0.65 11.55 -6.75
C GLU A 65 -0.06 10.85 -7.91
N GLY A 66 0.29 11.23 -9.16
CA GLY A 66 -0.30 10.65 -10.35
C GLY A 66 0.04 11.42 -11.62
N PHE A 67 -0.48 10.91 -12.74
CA PHE A 67 -0.30 11.48 -14.07
C PHE A 67 -1.64 11.90 -14.67
N ASN A 68 -1.65 13.11 -15.25
CA ASN A 68 -2.67 13.54 -16.19
C ASN A 68 -2.07 13.48 -17.60
N VAL A 69 -2.45 12.48 -18.40
CA VAL A 69 -1.94 12.29 -19.76
C VAL A 69 -2.68 13.22 -20.71
N LEU A 70 -1.94 14.02 -21.47
CA LEU A 70 -2.49 15.08 -22.32
C LEU A 70 -2.51 14.67 -23.79
N ASP A 71 -3.56 15.07 -24.51
CA ASP A 71 -3.68 14.90 -25.96
C ASP A 71 -2.84 15.91 -26.75
N ALA A 72 -2.50 17.03 -26.12
CA ALA A 72 -1.69 18.10 -26.70
C ALA A 72 -0.82 18.76 -25.63
N PRO A 73 0.35 19.34 -25.99
CA PRO A 73 1.20 20.04 -25.04
C PRO A 73 0.51 21.29 -24.48
N LYS A 74 0.73 21.60 -23.20
CA LYS A 74 0.31 22.88 -22.62
C LYS A 74 1.15 24.03 -23.19
N ALA A 75 0.58 25.24 -23.23
CA ALA A 75 1.28 26.45 -23.63
C ALA A 75 2.32 26.94 -22.60
N ALA A 76 2.28 26.39 -21.36
CA ALA A 76 3.23 26.71 -20.30
C ALA A 76 4.59 26.04 -20.55
N PRO A 77 5.70 26.57 -19.98
CA PRO A 77 7.01 25.93 -20.03
C PRO A 77 6.93 24.51 -19.45
N SER A 78 7.62 23.57 -20.11
CA SER A 78 7.72 22.17 -19.68
C SER A 78 9.18 21.78 -19.53
N VAL A 79 9.41 20.69 -18.78
CA VAL A 79 10.71 19.99 -18.74
C VAL A 79 10.56 18.62 -19.38
N ARG A 80 11.66 17.93 -19.62
CA ARG A 80 11.63 16.52 -19.99
C ARG A 80 11.45 15.67 -18.75
N LEU A 81 10.79 14.53 -18.88
CA LEU A 81 10.62 13.59 -17.76
C LEU A 81 11.98 13.17 -17.17
N SER A 82 13.00 13.04 -18.03
CA SER A 82 14.39 12.77 -17.61
C SER A 82 15.01 13.85 -16.73
N GLU A 83 14.46 15.07 -16.71
CA GLU A 83 14.93 16.20 -15.88
C GLU A 83 14.13 16.31 -14.56
N LEU A 84 13.17 15.41 -14.34
CA LEU A 84 12.31 15.41 -13.16
C LEU A 84 13.09 15.34 -11.83
N PRO A 85 14.23 14.60 -11.71
CA PRO A 85 15.01 14.60 -10.48
C PRO A 85 15.47 15.99 -10.04
N GLU A 86 15.89 16.84 -10.97
CA GLU A 86 16.30 18.21 -10.70
C GLU A 86 15.12 19.07 -10.28
N VAL A 87 13.98 18.93 -10.97
CA VAL A 87 12.74 19.65 -10.65
C VAL A 87 12.25 19.32 -9.24
N VAL A 88 12.25 18.04 -8.87
CA VAL A 88 11.85 17.59 -7.53
C VAL A 88 12.75 18.18 -6.45
N LYS A 89 14.07 18.25 -6.68
CA LYS A 89 15.03 18.90 -5.79
C LYS A 89 14.80 20.41 -5.68
N GLU A 90 14.50 21.09 -6.78
CA GLU A 90 14.18 22.53 -6.80
C GLU A 90 12.88 22.83 -6.02
N MET A 91 11.95 21.88 -5.95
CA MET A 91 10.75 21.95 -5.10
C MET A 91 11.07 21.74 -3.60
N GLY A 92 12.31 21.43 -3.25
CA GLY A 92 12.74 21.17 -1.86
C GLY A 92 12.45 19.75 -1.37
N LEU A 93 12.15 18.81 -2.28
CA LEU A 93 11.88 17.41 -1.96
C LEU A 93 13.17 16.57 -2.08
N SER A 94 13.29 15.54 -1.24
CA SER A 94 14.42 14.61 -1.29
C SER A 94 14.07 13.40 -2.14
N LEU A 95 15.02 12.98 -2.98
CA LEU A 95 14.97 11.70 -3.68
C LEU A 95 15.56 10.56 -2.84
N GLU A 96 16.30 10.89 -1.78
CA GLU A 96 16.81 9.92 -0.83
C GLU A 96 15.67 9.52 0.12
N ASN A 97 15.07 8.37 -0.15
CA ASN A 97 14.05 7.79 0.69
C ASN A 97 14.58 6.46 1.24
N ASP A 98 14.46 6.29 2.55
CA ASP A 98 14.65 4.99 3.18
C ASP A 98 13.46 4.11 2.85
N ALA A 99 13.69 3.08 2.02
CA ALA A 99 12.64 2.17 1.58
C ALA A 99 12.00 1.44 2.77
N ALA A 100 12.77 1.07 3.78
CA ALA A 100 12.27 0.40 4.97
C ALA A 100 11.35 1.34 5.76
N ALA A 101 11.81 2.57 6.06
CA ALA A 101 11.00 3.57 6.75
C ALA A 101 9.75 3.96 5.96
N TYR A 102 9.83 4.02 4.62
CA TYR A 102 8.66 4.27 3.78
C TYR A 102 7.64 3.13 3.92
N LEU A 103 8.08 1.88 3.79
CA LEU A 103 7.21 0.71 3.91
C LEU A 103 6.60 0.58 5.31
N GLU A 104 7.35 0.91 6.35
CA GLU A 104 6.85 0.92 7.74
C GLU A 104 5.70 1.91 7.96
N ASN A 105 5.71 3.03 7.25
CA ASN A 105 4.71 4.09 7.41
C ASN A 105 3.66 4.14 6.29
N SER A 106 3.75 3.25 5.29
CA SER A 106 2.83 3.26 4.14
C SER A 106 1.74 2.20 4.29
N TYR A 107 0.50 2.67 4.40
CA TYR A 107 -0.68 1.82 4.44
C TYR A 107 -1.67 2.22 3.35
N LEU A 108 -2.25 1.22 2.69
CA LEU A 108 -3.38 1.39 1.79
C LEU A 108 -4.67 1.12 2.58
N ALA A 109 -5.53 2.12 2.68
CA ALA A 109 -6.86 1.92 3.25
C ALA A 109 -7.78 1.23 2.24
N TYR A 110 -8.69 0.40 2.74
CA TYR A 110 -9.70 -0.26 1.93
C TYR A 110 -11.05 -0.33 2.67
N GLU A 111 -12.12 -0.38 1.90
CA GLU A 111 -13.49 -0.57 2.39
C GLU A 111 -14.12 -1.77 1.68
N LEU A 112 -14.90 -2.54 2.41
CA LEU A 112 -15.62 -3.71 1.94
C LEU A 112 -17.10 -3.60 2.29
N ASN A 113 -17.94 -4.40 1.65
CA ASN A 113 -19.34 -4.54 2.00
C ASN A 113 -19.48 -5.71 2.98
N PRO A 114 -19.70 -5.46 4.29
CA PRO A 114 -19.72 -6.51 5.28
C PRO A 114 -20.96 -7.40 5.17
N VAL A 115 -20.77 -8.69 5.38
CA VAL A 115 -21.84 -9.64 5.58
C VAL A 115 -22.39 -9.48 7.00
N GLN A 116 -23.71 -9.29 7.12
CA GLN A 116 -24.42 -9.09 8.40
C GLN A 116 -24.86 -10.43 9.02
N ASP A 117 -23.94 -11.35 9.12
CA ASP A 117 -24.15 -12.66 9.72
C ASP A 117 -22.98 -12.95 10.67
N PRO A 118 -23.23 -13.05 11.99
CA PRO A 118 -22.17 -13.31 12.96
C PRO A 118 -21.55 -14.71 12.84
N ASP A 119 -22.24 -15.64 12.17
CA ASP A 119 -21.76 -17.00 11.93
C ASP A 119 -21.05 -17.14 10.55
N ALA A 120 -20.90 -16.02 9.80
CA ALA A 120 -20.17 -16.03 8.53
C ALA A 120 -18.67 -16.33 8.75
N ASP A 121 -18.01 -16.78 7.67
CA ASP A 121 -16.57 -17.02 7.69
C ASP A 121 -15.81 -15.73 8.06
N TRP A 122 -14.64 -15.90 8.66
CA TRP A 122 -13.79 -14.78 9.09
C TRP A 122 -13.54 -13.79 7.97
N ARG A 123 -13.49 -12.49 8.34
CA ARG A 123 -13.28 -11.32 7.48
C ARG A 123 -14.43 -10.97 6.54
N LEU A 124 -15.49 -11.78 6.42
CA LEU A 124 -16.67 -11.39 5.65
C LEU A 124 -17.48 -10.28 6.33
N ASP A 125 -17.29 -10.08 7.63
CA ASP A 125 -17.86 -8.98 8.41
C ASP A 125 -17.10 -7.65 8.30
N VAL A 126 -15.92 -7.63 7.64
CA VAL A 126 -15.08 -6.44 7.54
C VAL A 126 -15.74 -5.35 6.70
N TYR A 127 -15.79 -4.13 7.25
CA TYR A 127 -16.22 -2.95 6.51
C TYR A 127 -15.06 -1.98 6.20
N THR A 128 -13.99 -1.94 7.01
CA THR A 128 -12.84 -1.08 6.76
C THR A 128 -11.55 -1.72 7.25
N GLY A 129 -10.45 -1.39 6.59
CA GLY A 129 -9.13 -1.83 7.01
C GLY A 129 -8.03 -1.04 6.35
N SER A 130 -6.81 -1.33 6.76
CA SER A 130 -5.60 -0.84 6.13
C SER A 130 -4.57 -1.97 6.02
N THR A 131 -3.77 -1.94 4.96
CA THR A 131 -2.74 -2.96 4.73
C THR A 131 -1.54 -2.38 4.00
N ARG A 132 -0.35 -2.93 4.27
CA ARG A 132 0.87 -2.69 3.48
C ARG A 132 0.96 -3.63 2.28
N LEU A 133 0.17 -4.72 2.28
CA LEU A 133 0.27 -5.77 1.28
C LEU A 133 -1.13 -6.14 0.72
N PRO A 134 -1.71 -5.27 -0.10
CA PRO A 134 -3.08 -5.42 -0.58
C PRO A 134 -3.31 -6.71 -1.38
N VAL A 135 -2.29 -7.28 -1.98
CA VAL A 135 -2.39 -8.54 -2.73
C VAL A 135 -2.88 -9.69 -1.85
N LEU A 136 -2.46 -9.76 -0.58
CA LEU A 136 -2.94 -10.82 0.34
C LEU A 136 -4.42 -10.67 0.68
N ILE A 137 -4.91 -9.43 0.83
CA ILE A 137 -6.35 -9.19 1.04
C ILE A 137 -7.13 -9.62 -0.20
N ASN A 138 -6.66 -9.25 -1.39
CA ASN A 138 -7.30 -9.61 -2.66
C ASN A 138 -7.33 -11.14 -2.86
N GLU A 139 -6.22 -11.84 -2.59
CA GLU A 139 -6.15 -13.31 -2.68
C GLU A 139 -7.13 -13.97 -1.71
N TYR A 140 -7.17 -13.52 -0.45
CA TYR A 140 -8.09 -14.06 0.54
C TYR A 140 -9.55 -13.89 0.10
N MET A 141 -9.94 -12.68 -0.32
CA MET A 141 -11.31 -12.37 -0.73
C MET A 141 -11.72 -13.04 -2.05
N SER A 142 -10.77 -13.37 -2.93
CA SER A 142 -11.01 -14.08 -4.20
C SER A 142 -10.75 -15.59 -4.13
N ASN A 143 -10.41 -16.11 -2.96
CA ASN A 143 -10.04 -17.51 -2.74
C ASN A 143 -8.88 -17.98 -3.66
N GLN A 144 -7.88 -17.11 -3.80
CA GLN A 144 -6.62 -17.38 -4.49
C GLN A 144 -5.49 -17.53 -3.48
N SER A 145 -4.35 -18.07 -3.89
CA SER A 145 -3.24 -18.35 -2.97
C SER A 145 -1.85 -18.36 -3.63
N GLU A 146 -1.64 -17.64 -4.70
CA GLU A 146 -0.36 -17.63 -5.44
C GLU A 146 0.75 -17.01 -4.58
N VAL A 147 0.54 -15.79 -4.08
CA VAL A 147 1.50 -15.09 -3.22
C VAL A 147 1.65 -15.79 -1.85
N MET A 148 0.55 -16.33 -1.32
CA MET A 148 0.59 -17.13 -0.09
C MET A 148 1.47 -18.37 -0.25
N ASN A 149 1.39 -19.07 -1.40
CA ASN A 149 2.23 -20.22 -1.70
C ASN A 149 3.70 -19.83 -1.84
N ASP A 150 4.00 -18.68 -2.46
CA ASP A 150 5.36 -18.16 -2.57
C ASP A 150 5.96 -17.86 -1.20
N PHE A 151 5.18 -17.29 -0.29
CA PHE A 151 5.59 -17.10 1.10
C PHE A 151 5.91 -18.43 1.80
N HIS A 152 5.03 -19.41 1.70
CA HIS A 152 5.24 -20.73 2.30
C HIS A 152 6.51 -21.41 1.77
N MET A 153 6.79 -21.31 0.47
CA MET A 153 8.05 -21.86 -0.10
C MET A 153 9.29 -21.19 0.47
N ASN A 154 9.18 -19.96 0.96
CA ASN A 154 10.27 -19.22 1.61
C ASN A 154 10.24 -19.30 3.14
N GLY A 155 9.41 -20.16 3.72
CA GLY A 155 9.31 -20.36 5.17
C GLY A 155 8.59 -19.22 5.90
N ILE A 156 7.83 -18.40 5.18
CA ILE A 156 7.06 -17.29 5.71
C ILE A 156 5.58 -17.69 5.78
N VAL A 157 4.91 -17.35 6.87
CA VAL A 157 3.47 -17.58 7.03
C VAL A 157 2.76 -16.23 7.11
N ALA A 158 1.82 -16.00 6.21
CA ALA A 158 0.89 -14.88 6.34
C ALA A 158 -0.38 -15.31 7.06
N GLY A 159 -0.91 -14.45 7.92
CA GLY A 159 -2.10 -14.73 8.70
C GLY A 159 -2.69 -13.50 9.34
N PHE A 160 -3.73 -13.72 10.11
CA PHE A 160 -4.32 -12.66 10.95
C PHE A 160 -4.73 -13.21 12.32
N LEU A 161 -4.70 -12.35 13.31
CA LEU A 161 -5.35 -12.59 14.59
C LEU A 161 -6.74 -11.97 14.54
N CYS A 162 -7.73 -12.73 15.00
CA CYS A 162 -9.13 -12.31 15.09
C CYS A 162 -9.52 -12.19 16.57
N TYR A 163 -10.17 -11.10 16.94
CA TYR A 163 -10.66 -10.87 18.31
C TYR A 163 -12.06 -10.24 18.29
N PRO A 164 -12.93 -10.57 19.25
CA PRO A 164 -14.29 -10.06 19.30
C PRO A 164 -14.33 -8.56 19.62
N LEU A 165 -15.33 -7.86 19.10
CA LEU A 165 -15.57 -6.43 19.33
C LEU A 165 -16.69 -6.15 20.34
N ASP A 166 -17.35 -7.15 20.90
CA ASP A 166 -18.45 -7.00 21.86
C ASP A 166 -18.06 -6.32 23.18
N GLY A 167 -16.77 -6.37 23.53
CA GLY A 167 -16.22 -5.62 24.66
C GLY A 167 -15.99 -4.12 24.41
N PHE A 168 -16.09 -3.68 23.14
CA PHE A 168 -15.84 -2.28 22.76
C PHE A 168 -17.17 -1.57 22.50
N SER A 169 -17.43 -0.46 23.21
CA SER A 169 -18.65 0.30 23.07
C SER A 169 -18.48 1.77 23.40
N GLY A 170 -19.47 2.61 23.04
CA GLY A 170 -19.51 4.04 23.35
C GLY A 170 -18.89 4.93 22.28
N GLU A 171 -18.78 6.22 22.59
CA GLU A 171 -18.34 7.25 21.62
C GLU A 171 -16.88 7.08 21.18
N GLU A 172 -16.03 6.45 22.00
CA GLU A 172 -14.61 6.22 21.71
C GLU A 172 -14.32 4.79 21.18
N MET A 173 -15.35 4.02 20.79
CA MET A 173 -15.19 2.63 20.34
C MET A 173 -14.09 2.47 19.29
N ALA A 174 -14.11 3.29 18.24
CA ALA A 174 -13.13 3.21 17.16
C ALA A 174 -11.68 3.42 17.67
N LYS A 175 -11.49 4.40 18.57
CA LYS A 175 -10.19 4.65 19.18
C LYS A 175 -9.75 3.47 20.04
N ASN A 176 -10.64 2.95 20.88
CA ASN A 176 -10.33 1.83 21.77
C ASN A 176 -9.96 0.56 21.02
N VAL A 177 -10.61 0.29 19.87
CA VAL A 177 -10.25 -0.82 18.96
C VAL A 177 -8.86 -0.64 18.37
N LEU A 178 -8.50 0.59 17.97
CA LEU A 178 -7.15 0.89 17.46
C LEU A 178 -6.11 0.78 18.57
N ASP A 179 -6.35 1.37 19.75
CA ASP A 179 -5.45 1.31 20.90
C ASP A 179 -5.20 -0.17 21.33
N PHE A 180 -6.24 -1.00 21.33
CA PHE A 180 -6.11 -2.44 21.60
C PHE A 180 -5.25 -3.14 20.56
N ARG A 181 -5.44 -2.86 19.27
CA ARG A 181 -4.66 -3.43 18.18
C ARG A 181 -3.18 -3.05 18.29
N ASP A 182 -2.92 -1.77 18.62
CA ASP A 182 -1.55 -1.27 18.80
C ASP A 182 -0.90 -1.92 20.02
N ALA A 183 -1.63 -2.11 21.11
CA ALA A 183 -1.13 -2.81 22.29
C ALA A 183 -0.82 -4.28 22.01
N LEU A 184 -1.70 -4.99 21.28
CA LEU A 184 -1.50 -6.37 20.86
C LEU A 184 -0.26 -6.50 19.96
N GLN A 185 -0.12 -5.60 18.97
CA GLN A 185 1.02 -5.54 18.07
C GLN A 185 2.34 -5.32 18.83
N ALA A 186 2.37 -4.32 19.72
CA ALA A 186 3.55 -4.01 20.53
C ALA A 186 3.94 -5.19 21.42
N PHE A 187 2.97 -5.81 22.08
CA PHE A 187 3.21 -6.95 22.95
C PHE A 187 3.80 -8.16 22.19
N ILE A 188 3.25 -8.46 21.00
CA ILE A 188 3.77 -9.56 20.18
C ILE A 188 5.19 -9.24 19.69
N SER A 189 5.46 -8.02 19.22
CA SER A 189 6.81 -7.61 18.79
C SER A 189 7.84 -7.77 19.92
N GLU A 190 7.48 -7.36 21.13
CA GLU A 190 8.36 -7.44 22.30
C GLU A 190 8.64 -8.89 22.72
N ASN A 191 7.62 -9.78 22.70
CA ASN A 191 7.71 -11.12 23.26
C ASN A 191 8.08 -12.21 22.23
N ALA A 192 7.72 -12.05 20.95
CA ALA A 192 8.13 -12.96 19.88
C ALA A 192 9.49 -12.56 19.28
N GLY A 193 9.88 -11.28 19.39
CA GLY A 193 11.05 -10.70 18.74
C GLY A 193 10.71 -10.02 17.41
N GLU A 194 11.33 -8.88 17.16
CA GLU A 194 11.10 -8.07 15.94
C GLU A 194 11.43 -8.82 14.66
N GLU A 195 12.36 -9.79 14.71
CA GLU A 195 12.74 -10.63 13.56
C GLU A 195 11.73 -11.77 13.29
N ALA A 196 10.82 -12.06 14.22
CA ALA A 196 9.88 -13.16 14.11
C ALA A 196 8.61 -12.81 13.33
N VAL A 197 8.26 -11.51 13.25
CA VAL A 197 6.98 -11.04 12.72
C VAL A 197 7.10 -9.65 12.09
N ALA A 198 6.33 -9.41 11.03
CA ALA A 198 6.05 -8.08 10.53
C ALA A 198 4.53 -7.89 10.40
N PHE A 199 4.03 -6.79 10.96
CA PHE A 199 2.61 -6.48 10.90
C PHE A 199 2.29 -5.74 9.61
N LEU A 200 1.20 -6.16 8.97
CA LEU A 200 0.79 -5.65 7.67
C LEU A 200 -0.33 -4.62 7.77
N GLY A 201 -0.96 -4.50 8.90
CA GLY A 201 -2.11 -3.64 9.13
C GLY A 201 -3.21 -4.38 9.88
N GLY A 202 -4.45 -4.06 9.59
CA GLY A 202 -5.59 -4.73 10.22
C GLY A 202 -6.92 -4.21 9.72
N ALA A 203 -7.98 -4.82 10.20
CA ALA A 203 -9.33 -4.49 9.78
C ALA A 203 -10.29 -4.41 10.96
N THR A 204 -11.40 -3.74 10.74
CA THR A 204 -12.52 -3.67 11.67
C THR A 204 -13.76 -4.20 10.96
N GLY A 205 -14.34 -5.22 11.52
CA GLY A 205 -15.58 -5.82 11.08
C GLY A 205 -16.77 -5.36 11.94
N LEU A 206 -17.92 -5.91 11.65
CA LEU A 206 -19.14 -5.69 12.46
C LEU A 206 -19.07 -6.40 13.81
N TYR A 207 -18.38 -7.54 13.85
CA TYR A 207 -18.32 -8.41 15.03
C TYR A 207 -16.89 -8.63 15.53
N SER A 208 -15.91 -8.54 14.64
CA SER A 208 -14.51 -8.88 14.93
C SER A 208 -13.53 -7.81 14.48
N GLY A 209 -12.44 -7.66 15.23
CA GLY A 209 -11.25 -6.93 14.82
C GLY A 209 -10.17 -7.91 14.34
N TYR A 210 -9.31 -7.43 13.44
CA TYR A 210 -8.28 -8.22 12.80
C TYR A 210 -6.95 -7.50 12.84
N LEU A 211 -5.87 -8.24 13.17
CA LEU A 211 -4.49 -7.79 13.08
C LEU A 211 -3.76 -8.68 12.07
N ASP A 212 -3.34 -8.12 10.95
CA ASP A 212 -2.72 -8.83 9.85
C ASP A 212 -1.20 -8.87 10.01
N PHE A 213 -0.59 -10.02 9.75
CA PHE A 213 0.85 -10.20 9.90
C PHE A 213 1.45 -11.20 8.89
N ILE A 214 2.77 -11.13 8.71
CA ILE A 214 3.60 -12.21 8.21
C ILE A 214 4.57 -12.63 9.31
N ALA A 215 4.85 -13.93 9.41
CA ALA A 215 5.70 -14.50 10.46
C ALA A 215 6.78 -15.40 9.87
N TRP A 216 7.99 -15.24 10.35
CA TRP A 216 9.13 -16.17 10.17
C TRP A 216 9.19 -17.19 11.30
N ASP A 217 8.69 -16.83 12.50
CA ASP A 217 8.45 -17.77 13.60
C ASP A 217 6.99 -17.67 14.09
N LEU A 218 6.10 -18.39 13.38
CA LEU A 218 4.67 -18.44 13.72
C LEU A 218 4.43 -18.91 15.16
N ARG A 219 5.26 -19.84 15.67
CA ARG A 219 5.07 -20.36 17.02
C ARG A 219 5.32 -19.30 18.08
N ALA A 220 6.37 -18.49 17.91
CA ALA A 220 6.66 -17.37 18.81
C ALA A 220 5.51 -16.36 18.79
N VAL A 221 5.00 -16.02 17.62
CA VAL A 221 3.86 -15.08 17.44
C VAL A 221 2.60 -15.59 18.16
N LEU A 222 2.22 -16.85 17.93
CA LEU A 222 1.01 -17.43 18.54
C LEU A 222 1.14 -17.57 20.06
N ASN A 223 2.32 -17.91 20.56
CA ASN A 223 2.56 -17.95 22.01
C ASN A 223 2.42 -16.55 22.65
N ALA A 224 3.02 -15.53 22.04
CA ALA A 224 2.91 -14.16 22.53
C ALA A 224 1.45 -13.66 22.49
N ALA A 225 0.73 -13.92 21.39
CA ALA A 225 -0.68 -13.58 21.27
C ALA A 225 -1.54 -14.26 22.35
N SER A 226 -1.33 -15.57 22.61
CA SER A 226 -2.04 -16.31 23.66
C SER A 226 -1.84 -15.67 25.01
N VAL A 227 -0.60 -15.35 25.39
CA VAL A 227 -0.30 -14.68 26.66
C VAL A 227 -0.97 -13.31 26.76
N PHE A 228 -1.01 -12.55 25.67
CA PHE A 228 -1.69 -11.26 25.64
C PHE A 228 -3.19 -11.41 25.94
N PHE A 229 -3.87 -12.31 25.23
CA PHE A 229 -5.32 -12.53 25.40
C PHE A 229 -5.66 -13.09 26.81
N GLU A 230 -4.83 -13.99 27.37
CA GLU A 230 -5.03 -14.50 28.72
C GLU A 230 -4.93 -13.43 29.81
N ASN A 231 -4.20 -12.34 29.57
CA ASN A 231 -4.02 -11.24 30.50
C ASN A 231 -4.94 -10.02 30.23
N SER A 232 -5.71 -10.07 29.15
CA SER A 232 -6.59 -8.96 28.74
C SER A 232 -8.05 -9.15 29.15
N GLU A 233 -8.37 -10.18 29.97
CA GLU A 233 -9.69 -10.43 30.54
C GLU A 233 -10.03 -9.54 31.77
#